data_33e9ded7db99d834113cd251557413c5
#
_entry.id   33e9ded7db99d834113cd251557413c5
#
_cell.length_a   1.000
_cell.length_b   1.000
_cell.length_c   1.000
_cell.angle_alpha   90.00
_cell.angle_beta   90.00
_cell.angle_gamma   90.00
#
_symmetry.space_group_name_H-M   'P 1'
#
loop_
_entity.id
_entity.type
_entity.pdbx_description
1 polymer ?
#
loop_
_entity_poly.entity_id
_entity_poly.type
_entity_poly.pdbx_seq_one_letter_code
_entity_poly.pdbx_strand_id
1 'polypeptide(L)'
;RDQRNQISFPDELQRMSDPHVVEARQGETEIFIARKNAHQGEISVLNQRISQLSSKINGLQGQRASKQELVKSYGEEVHDLKELLAEGFADKQRLRDIERNYAMVTGEIAALTSEIAGNEIQIGETKLQILQLKKKFQEEVAAKLGEVQAKLYDVSQRLLATRDKVARTV
;
A
#
# COMPACT_ATOMS: atom_id res chain seq x y z
N ARG A 1 -4.60 -10.54 15.69
CA ARG A 1 -5.10 -11.92 15.82
C ARG A 1 -4.48 -12.74 14.71
N ASP A 2 -3.95 -13.90 15.11
CA ASP A 2 -3.00 -14.75 14.40
C ASP A 2 -3.27 -14.89 12.91
N GLN A 3 -2.32 -14.45 12.10
CA GLN A 3 -2.23 -14.82 10.69
C GLN A 3 -1.72 -16.27 10.62
N ARG A 4 -2.57 -17.21 11.00
CA ARG A 4 -2.24 -18.64 10.86
C ARG A 4 -2.00 -18.93 9.38
N ASN A 5 -0.89 -19.54 9.08
CA ASN A 5 -0.54 -19.93 7.71
C ASN A 5 -1.26 -21.20 7.23
N GLN A 6 -1.93 -21.89 8.15
CA GLN A 6 -2.62 -23.18 7.88
C GLN A 6 -3.95 -23.21 8.62
N ILE A 7 -4.92 -23.92 8.03
CA ILE A 7 -6.18 -24.24 8.70
C ILE A 7 -5.89 -25.34 9.73
N SER A 8 -6.40 -25.14 10.95
CA SER A 8 -6.45 -26.15 11.98
C SER A 8 -7.88 -26.71 12.03
N PHE A 9 -8.06 -27.95 11.65
CA PHE A 9 -9.34 -28.63 11.80
C PHE A 9 -9.47 -29.22 13.21
N PRO A 10 -10.69 -29.38 13.77
CA PRO A 10 -10.93 -30.13 15.00
C PRO A 10 -10.37 -31.57 14.91
N ASP A 11 -9.88 -32.07 16.04
CA ASP A 11 -9.26 -33.41 16.10
C ASP A 11 -10.16 -34.51 15.58
N GLU A 12 -11.47 -34.39 15.82
CA GLU A 12 -12.48 -35.34 15.32
C GLU A 12 -12.45 -35.39 13.79
N LEU A 13 -12.46 -34.27 13.11
CA LEU A 13 -12.39 -34.18 11.65
C LEU A 13 -11.04 -34.61 11.10
N GLN A 14 -9.96 -34.41 11.87
CA GLN A 14 -8.62 -34.84 11.44
C GLN A 14 -8.48 -36.38 11.42
N ARG A 15 -9.13 -37.06 12.35
CA ARG A 15 -9.08 -38.53 12.50
C ARG A 15 -10.06 -39.28 11.59
N MET A 16 -11.03 -38.57 11.01
CA MET A 16 -11.98 -39.18 10.07
C MET A 16 -11.29 -39.54 8.75
N SER A 17 -11.41 -40.84 8.38
CA SER A 17 -10.89 -41.39 7.12
C SER A 17 -11.95 -41.48 6.03
N ASP A 18 -13.16 -40.96 6.26
CA ASP A 18 -14.22 -40.90 5.25
C ASP A 18 -13.75 -40.08 4.04
N PRO A 19 -13.85 -40.64 2.81
CA PRO A 19 -13.39 -39.93 1.61
C PRO A 19 -14.00 -38.55 1.42
N HIS A 20 -15.29 -38.38 1.74
CA HIS A 20 -15.97 -37.08 1.63
C HIS A 20 -15.43 -36.03 2.62
N VAL A 21 -15.07 -36.47 3.84
CA VAL A 21 -14.47 -35.60 4.85
C VAL A 21 -13.07 -35.22 4.45
N VAL A 22 -12.29 -36.13 3.89
CA VAL A 22 -10.93 -35.85 3.40
C VAL A 22 -10.97 -34.87 2.24
N GLU A 23 -11.83 -35.08 1.26
CA GLU A 23 -12.02 -34.20 0.10
C GLU A 23 -12.47 -32.78 0.54
N ALA A 24 -13.44 -32.69 1.46
CA ALA A 24 -13.91 -31.42 1.99
C ALA A 24 -12.79 -30.66 2.71
N ARG A 25 -11.96 -31.32 3.52
CA ARG A 25 -10.80 -30.69 4.18
C ARG A 25 -9.77 -30.19 3.19
N GLN A 26 -9.49 -30.97 2.15
CA GLN A 26 -8.55 -30.56 1.08
C GLN A 26 -9.09 -29.35 0.33
N GLY A 27 -10.36 -29.38 -0.09
CA GLY A 27 -10.99 -28.26 -0.78
C GLY A 27 -11.00 -26.96 0.05
N GLU A 28 -11.37 -27.04 1.33
CA GLU A 28 -11.32 -25.85 2.22
C GLU A 28 -9.90 -25.32 2.43
N THR A 29 -8.91 -26.22 2.49
CA THR A 29 -7.49 -25.82 2.59
C THR A 29 -7.03 -25.10 1.33
N GLU A 30 -7.37 -25.59 0.16
CA GLU A 30 -7.04 -24.98 -1.12
C GLU A 30 -7.71 -23.62 -1.29
N ILE A 31 -9.00 -23.50 -0.94
CA ILE A 31 -9.74 -22.24 -0.97
C ILE A 31 -9.10 -21.22 -0.02
N PHE A 32 -8.74 -21.64 1.19
CA PHE A 32 -8.08 -20.76 2.16
C PHE A 32 -6.74 -20.25 1.63
N ILE A 33 -5.90 -21.14 1.10
CA ILE A 33 -4.59 -20.78 0.56
C ILE A 33 -4.76 -19.83 -0.64
N ALA A 34 -5.67 -20.14 -1.56
CA ALA A 34 -5.94 -19.32 -2.73
C ALA A 34 -6.40 -17.91 -2.36
N ARG A 35 -7.35 -17.76 -1.44
CA ARG A 35 -7.84 -16.47 -0.96
C ARG A 35 -6.76 -15.67 -0.24
N LYS A 36 -5.98 -16.33 0.62
CA LYS A 36 -4.88 -15.70 1.32
C LYS A 36 -3.82 -15.17 0.36
N ASN A 37 -3.44 -16.01 -0.62
CA ASN A 37 -2.44 -15.65 -1.62
C ASN A 37 -2.92 -14.49 -2.50
N ALA A 38 -4.18 -14.50 -2.93
CA ALA A 38 -4.79 -13.43 -3.70
C ALA A 38 -4.74 -12.10 -2.92
N HIS A 39 -5.24 -12.10 -1.67
CA HIS A 39 -5.23 -10.91 -0.82
C HIS A 39 -3.81 -10.38 -0.55
N GLN A 40 -2.87 -11.29 -0.29
CA GLN A 40 -1.47 -10.92 -0.05
C GLN A 40 -0.78 -10.42 -1.32
N GLY A 41 -1.14 -10.98 -2.48
CA GLY A 41 -0.68 -10.55 -3.78
C GLY A 41 -1.09 -9.10 -4.09
N GLU A 42 -2.37 -8.77 -3.89
CA GLU A 42 -2.88 -7.40 -4.08
C GLU A 42 -2.15 -6.38 -3.20
N ILE A 43 -1.95 -6.70 -1.91
CA ILE A 43 -1.19 -5.84 -0.98
C ILE A 43 0.26 -5.71 -1.44
N SER A 44 0.88 -6.80 -1.92
CA SER A 44 2.26 -6.79 -2.40
C SER A 44 2.44 -5.85 -3.59
N VAL A 45 1.52 -5.87 -4.56
CA VAL A 45 1.52 -4.96 -5.72
C VAL A 45 1.45 -3.49 -5.26
N LEU A 46 0.58 -3.17 -4.31
CA LEU A 46 0.46 -1.81 -3.78
C LEU A 46 1.72 -1.38 -3.01
N ASN A 47 2.33 -2.26 -2.23
CA ASN A 47 3.61 -1.99 -1.57
C ASN A 47 4.74 -1.76 -2.57
N GLN A 48 4.76 -2.51 -3.68
CA GLN A 48 5.71 -2.29 -4.77
C GLN A 48 5.53 -0.89 -5.40
N ARG A 49 4.27 -0.46 -5.60
CA ARG A 49 3.96 0.90 -6.06
C ARG A 49 4.47 1.97 -5.10
N ILE A 50 4.29 1.79 -3.78
CA ILE A 50 4.83 2.71 -2.77
C ILE A 50 6.36 2.78 -2.87
N SER A 51 7.03 1.63 -3.01
CA SER A 51 8.49 1.58 -3.18
C SER A 51 8.97 2.32 -4.42
N GLN A 52 8.28 2.17 -5.55
CA GLN A 52 8.58 2.90 -6.79
C GLN A 52 8.42 4.41 -6.63
N LEU A 53 7.32 4.86 -6.03
CA LEU A 53 7.09 6.29 -5.75
C LEU A 53 8.14 6.86 -4.79
N SER A 54 8.52 6.10 -3.76
CA SER A 54 9.57 6.51 -2.83
C SER A 54 10.93 6.65 -3.53
N SER A 55 11.28 5.74 -4.43
CA SER A 55 12.50 5.83 -5.23
C SER A 55 12.48 7.04 -6.16
N LYS A 56 11.32 7.35 -6.76
CA LYS A 56 11.14 8.55 -7.59
C LYS A 56 11.33 9.82 -6.75
N ILE A 57 10.73 9.89 -5.55
CA ILE A 57 10.91 11.02 -4.62
C ILE A 57 12.39 11.23 -4.29
N ASN A 58 13.12 10.17 -3.98
CA ASN A 58 14.55 10.26 -3.68
C ASN A 58 15.35 10.84 -4.86
N GLY A 59 15.03 10.42 -6.09
CA GLY A 59 15.64 10.99 -7.30
C GLY A 59 15.34 12.49 -7.48
N LEU A 60 14.07 12.88 -7.29
CA LEU A 60 13.66 14.29 -7.37
C LEU A 60 14.29 15.16 -6.27
N GLN A 61 14.43 14.60 -5.06
CA GLN A 61 15.11 15.29 -3.96
C GLN A 61 16.60 15.53 -4.28
N GLY A 62 17.27 14.55 -4.90
CA GLY A 62 18.65 14.72 -5.37
C GLY A 62 18.77 15.81 -6.43
N GLN A 63 17.87 15.83 -7.42
CA GLN A 63 17.84 16.90 -8.43
C GLN A 63 17.57 18.27 -7.80
N ARG A 64 16.62 18.36 -6.86
CA ARG A 64 16.32 19.59 -6.15
C ARG A 64 17.53 20.09 -5.37
N ALA A 65 18.23 19.21 -4.67
CA ALA A 65 19.45 19.58 -3.93
C ALA A 65 20.53 20.14 -4.85
N SER A 66 20.79 19.49 -6.00
CA SER A 66 21.77 20.01 -6.98
C SER A 66 21.37 21.37 -7.53
N LYS A 67 20.07 21.62 -7.78
CA LYS A 67 19.61 22.92 -8.24
C LYS A 67 19.64 23.98 -7.13
N GLN A 68 19.47 23.62 -5.88
CA GLN A 68 19.64 24.52 -4.73
C GLN A 68 21.08 25.04 -4.63
N GLU A 69 22.07 24.15 -4.83
CA GLU A 69 23.48 24.59 -4.90
C GLU A 69 23.72 25.54 -6.07
N LEU A 70 23.13 25.25 -7.24
CA LEU A 70 23.23 26.13 -8.40
C LEU A 70 22.58 27.51 -8.16
N VAL A 71 21.41 27.57 -7.53
CA VAL A 71 20.77 28.84 -7.14
C VAL A 71 21.62 29.60 -6.17
N LYS A 72 22.25 28.92 -5.21
CA LYS A 72 23.20 29.59 -4.28
C LYS A 72 24.36 30.23 -5.03
N SER A 73 24.98 29.48 -5.96
CA SER A 73 26.08 30.03 -6.80
C SER A 73 25.63 31.23 -7.63
N TYR A 74 24.47 31.16 -8.30
CA TYR A 74 23.93 32.30 -9.02
C TYR A 74 23.61 33.47 -8.09
N GLY A 75 23.15 33.23 -6.87
CA GLY A 75 22.89 34.27 -5.87
C GLY A 75 24.17 35.04 -5.47
N GLU A 76 25.25 34.30 -5.27
CA GLU A 76 26.59 34.87 -5.01
C GLU A 76 27.07 35.71 -6.22
N GLU A 77 26.97 35.16 -7.46
CA GLU A 77 27.36 35.87 -8.68
C GLU A 77 26.52 37.13 -8.91
N VAL A 78 25.21 37.11 -8.63
CA VAL A 78 24.34 38.29 -8.69
C VAL A 78 24.79 39.35 -7.69
N HIS A 79 25.18 38.93 -6.48
CA HIS A 79 25.67 39.85 -5.45
C HIS A 79 26.95 40.56 -5.89
N ASP A 80 27.96 39.80 -6.32
CA ASP A 80 29.25 40.28 -6.78
C ASP A 80 29.12 41.21 -8.00
N LEU A 81 28.28 40.86 -8.97
CA LEU A 81 28.01 41.67 -10.14
C LEU A 81 27.30 42.99 -9.80
N LYS A 82 26.44 43.01 -8.77
CA LYS A 82 25.83 44.26 -8.29
C LYS A 82 26.84 45.19 -7.67
N GLU A 83 27.78 44.69 -6.89
CA GLU A 83 28.87 45.47 -6.31
C GLU A 83 29.78 46.03 -7.41
N LEU A 84 30.25 45.19 -8.33
CA LEU A 84 31.09 45.61 -9.47
C LEU A 84 30.38 46.60 -10.38
N LEU A 85 29.07 46.51 -10.56
CA LEU A 85 28.30 47.46 -11.35
C LEU A 85 28.22 48.83 -10.66
N ALA A 86 28.08 48.86 -9.31
CA ALA A 86 28.08 50.08 -8.52
C ALA A 86 29.42 50.83 -8.62
N GLU A 87 30.52 50.09 -8.76
CA GLU A 87 31.88 50.63 -8.95
C GLU A 87 32.20 50.97 -10.42
N GLY A 88 31.29 50.66 -11.37
CA GLY A 88 31.48 50.93 -12.80
C GLY A 88 32.30 49.87 -13.55
N PHE A 89 32.57 48.71 -12.94
CA PHE A 89 33.40 47.64 -13.49
C PHE A 89 32.62 46.47 -14.13
N ALA A 90 31.28 46.47 -14.08
CA ALA A 90 30.45 45.41 -14.67
C ALA A 90 29.42 45.95 -15.66
N ASP A 91 28.94 45.07 -16.56
CA ASP A 91 27.89 45.37 -17.54
C ASP A 91 26.50 45.00 -16.98
N LYS A 92 25.53 45.90 -17.14
CA LYS A 92 24.11 45.67 -16.78
C LYS A 92 23.51 44.49 -17.50
N GLN A 93 23.95 44.18 -18.73
CA GLN A 93 23.40 43.08 -19.50
C GLN A 93 23.79 41.75 -18.86
N ARG A 94 25.04 41.60 -18.44
CA ARG A 94 25.52 40.39 -17.74
C ARG A 94 24.76 40.16 -16.43
N LEU A 95 24.55 41.20 -15.63
CA LEU A 95 23.76 41.09 -14.39
C LEU A 95 22.34 40.57 -14.68
N ARG A 96 21.65 41.10 -15.68
CA ARG A 96 20.32 40.68 -16.08
C ARG A 96 20.29 39.23 -16.58
N ASP A 97 21.32 38.77 -17.25
CA ASP A 97 21.43 37.40 -17.72
C ASP A 97 21.52 36.40 -16.55
N ILE A 98 22.34 36.73 -15.55
CA ILE A 98 22.47 35.91 -14.34
C ILE A 98 21.20 35.96 -13.49
N GLU A 99 20.57 37.13 -13.33
CA GLU A 99 19.30 37.26 -12.62
C GLU A 99 18.19 36.42 -13.30
N ARG A 100 18.16 36.34 -14.64
CA ARG A 100 17.23 35.41 -15.37
C ARG A 100 17.52 33.94 -15.10
N ASN A 101 18.79 33.54 -15.10
CA ASN A 101 19.20 32.19 -14.80
C ASN A 101 18.85 31.83 -13.34
N TYR A 102 19.10 32.71 -12.40
CA TYR A 102 18.70 32.57 -11.00
C TYR A 102 17.18 32.33 -10.85
N ALA A 103 16.37 33.18 -11.50
CA ALA A 103 14.92 33.08 -11.46
C ALA A 103 14.42 31.79 -12.12
N MET A 104 15.00 31.38 -13.25
CA MET A 104 14.67 30.15 -13.95
C MET A 104 14.92 28.93 -13.08
N VAL A 105 16.11 28.81 -12.49
CA VAL A 105 16.43 27.64 -11.63
C VAL A 105 15.62 27.63 -10.34
N THR A 106 15.30 28.83 -9.80
CA THR A 106 14.37 28.94 -8.66
C THR A 106 12.98 28.40 -9.02
N GLY A 107 12.47 28.69 -10.21
CA GLY A 107 11.23 28.15 -10.72
C GLY A 107 11.26 26.61 -10.88
N GLU A 108 12.39 26.08 -11.36
CA GLU A 108 12.59 24.64 -11.47
C GLU A 108 12.59 23.92 -10.11
N ILE A 109 13.17 24.53 -9.07
CA ILE A 109 13.13 24.03 -7.70
C ILE A 109 11.68 23.97 -7.19
N ALA A 110 10.88 25.01 -7.48
CA ALA A 110 9.47 25.03 -7.11
C ALA A 110 8.68 23.90 -7.81
N ALA A 111 8.94 23.67 -9.10
CA ALA A 111 8.34 22.59 -9.86
C ALA A 111 8.70 21.20 -9.28
N LEU A 112 9.99 20.96 -8.99
CA LEU A 112 10.44 19.71 -8.35
C LEU A 112 9.79 19.52 -6.97
N THR A 113 9.65 20.58 -6.20
CA THR A 113 9.00 20.53 -4.88
C THR A 113 7.54 20.12 -5.00
N SER A 114 6.82 20.67 -5.99
CA SER A 114 5.43 20.30 -6.27
C SER A 114 5.30 18.84 -6.75
N GLU A 115 6.24 18.37 -7.57
CA GLU A 115 6.25 16.98 -8.04
C GLU A 115 6.52 15.99 -6.89
N ILE A 116 7.43 16.32 -5.97
CA ILE A 116 7.68 15.55 -4.74
C ILE A 116 6.39 15.44 -3.93
N ALA A 117 5.73 16.57 -3.64
CA ALA A 117 4.48 16.59 -2.89
C ALA A 117 3.38 15.76 -3.56
N GLY A 118 3.25 15.83 -4.88
CA GLY A 118 2.31 14.99 -5.64
C GLY A 118 2.57 13.49 -5.49
N ASN A 119 3.83 13.07 -5.52
CA ASN A 119 4.18 11.66 -5.30
C ASN A 119 3.95 11.23 -3.84
N GLU A 120 4.16 12.10 -2.85
CA GLU A 120 3.84 11.83 -1.44
C GLU A 120 2.33 11.62 -1.22
N ILE A 121 1.49 12.43 -1.86
CA ILE A 121 0.03 12.25 -1.86
C ILE A 121 -0.33 10.87 -2.44
N GLN A 122 0.23 10.47 -3.58
CA GLN A 122 -0.01 9.17 -4.19
C GLN A 122 0.40 8.00 -3.27
N ILE A 123 1.47 8.15 -2.51
CA ILE A 123 1.86 7.18 -1.47
C ILE A 123 0.76 7.11 -0.39
N GLY A 124 0.25 8.24 0.06
CA GLY A 124 -0.84 8.32 1.04
C GLY A 124 -2.11 7.59 0.55
N GLU A 125 -2.53 7.86 -0.68
CA GLU A 125 -3.68 7.21 -1.33
C GLU A 125 -3.47 5.69 -1.45
N THR A 126 -2.27 5.26 -1.85
CA THR A 126 -1.95 3.83 -1.97
C THR A 126 -1.97 3.12 -0.62
N LYS A 127 -1.50 3.77 0.45
CA LYS A 127 -1.60 3.25 1.83
C LYS A 127 -3.05 3.14 2.27
N LEU A 128 -3.90 4.12 1.93
CA LEU A 128 -5.33 4.05 2.21
C LEU A 128 -6.00 2.88 1.49
N GLN A 129 -5.66 2.64 0.22
CA GLN A 129 -6.14 1.47 -0.54
C GLN A 129 -5.77 0.15 0.15
N ILE A 130 -4.54 0.02 0.68
CA ILE A 130 -4.13 -1.16 1.46
C ILE A 130 -5.00 -1.33 2.71
N LEU A 131 -5.30 -0.25 3.42
CA LEU A 131 -6.18 -0.30 4.60
C LEU A 131 -7.60 -0.74 4.23
N GLN A 132 -8.14 -0.22 3.13
CA GLN A 132 -9.46 -0.59 2.61
C GLN A 132 -9.51 -2.08 2.21
N LEU A 133 -8.49 -2.59 1.52
CA LEU A 133 -8.40 -4.01 1.17
C LEU A 133 -8.38 -4.90 2.43
N LYS A 134 -7.58 -4.54 3.43
CA LYS A 134 -7.53 -5.27 4.70
C LYS A 134 -8.88 -5.26 5.42
N LYS A 135 -9.56 -4.11 5.47
CA LYS A 135 -10.88 -3.97 6.09
C LYS A 135 -11.92 -4.82 5.36
N LYS A 136 -11.97 -4.71 4.03
CA LYS A 136 -12.89 -5.50 3.19
C LYS A 136 -12.70 -7.00 3.40
N PHE A 137 -11.45 -7.46 3.42
CA PHE A 137 -11.15 -8.87 3.68
C PHE A 137 -11.64 -9.31 5.07
N GLN A 138 -11.46 -8.47 6.10
CA GLN A 138 -11.98 -8.77 7.45
C GLN A 138 -13.51 -8.84 7.48
N GLU A 139 -14.20 -7.94 6.78
CA GLU A 139 -15.65 -7.93 6.67
C GLU A 139 -16.18 -9.17 5.95
N GLU A 140 -15.54 -9.58 4.84
CA GLU A 140 -15.87 -10.81 4.11
C GLU A 140 -15.68 -12.07 4.96
N VAL A 141 -14.57 -12.14 5.72
CA VAL A 141 -14.30 -13.25 6.63
C VAL A 141 -15.33 -13.30 7.76
N ALA A 142 -15.69 -12.16 8.34
CA ALA A 142 -16.68 -12.08 9.42
C ALA A 142 -18.08 -12.48 8.93
N ALA A 143 -18.48 -12.01 7.74
CA ALA A 143 -19.75 -12.37 7.12
C ALA A 143 -19.83 -13.89 6.82
N LYS A 144 -18.75 -14.45 6.26
CA LYS A 144 -18.68 -15.88 5.95
C LYS A 144 -18.70 -16.74 7.20
N LEU A 145 -18.01 -16.32 8.25
CA LEU A 145 -18.04 -16.99 9.55
C LEU A 145 -19.47 -17.03 10.12
N GLY A 146 -20.20 -15.91 10.08
CA GLY A 146 -21.60 -15.84 10.53
C GLY A 146 -22.52 -16.77 9.73
N GLU A 147 -22.36 -16.80 8.41
CA GLU A 147 -23.12 -17.71 7.55
C GLU A 147 -22.87 -19.20 7.90
N VAL A 148 -21.59 -19.56 8.06
CA VAL A 148 -21.21 -20.94 8.37
C VAL A 148 -21.68 -21.35 9.77
N GLN A 149 -21.59 -20.46 10.76
CA GLN A 149 -22.11 -20.70 12.11
C GLN A 149 -23.63 -20.93 12.12
N ALA A 150 -24.38 -20.12 11.37
CA ALA A 150 -25.83 -20.30 11.24
C ALA A 150 -26.18 -21.64 10.57
N LYS A 151 -25.48 -22.04 9.51
CA LYS A 151 -25.65 -23.35 8.86
C LYS A 151 -25.32 -24.51 9.82
N LEU A 152 -24.24 -24.40 10.56
CA LEU A 152 -23.84 -25.42 11.54
C LEU A 152 -24.91 -25.57 12.62
N TYR A 153 -25.45 -24.47 13.11
CA TYR A 153 -26.57 -24.52 14.09
C TYR A 153 -27.79 -25.20 13.52
N ASP A 154 -28.25 -24.85 12.31
CA ASP A 154 -29.41 -25.48 11.66
C ASP A 154 -29.20 -27.00 11.48
N VAL A 155 -28.04 -27.41 10.95
CA VAL A 155 -27.73 -28.84 10.77
C VAL A 155 -27.67 -29.59 12.09
N SER A 156 -27.11 -28.99 13.14
CA SER A 156 -27.05 -29.60 14.48
C SER A 156 -28.42 -29.76 15.09
N GLN A 157 -29.35 -28.82 14.93
CA GLN A 157 -30.74 -28.93 15.38
C GLN A 157 -31.51 -30.02 14.64
N ARG A 158 -31.34 -30.11 13.33
CA ARG A 158 -31.95 -31.20 12.51
C ARG A 158 -31.44 -32.58 12.91
N LEU A 159 -30.14 -32.66 13.22
CA LEU A 159 -29.54 -33.92 13.70
C LEU A 159 -30.14 -34.35 15.04
N LEU A 160 -30.27 -33.44 15.99
CA LEU A 160 -30.90 -33.71 17.30
C LEU A 160 -32.36 -34.16 17.13
N ALA A 161 -33.15 -33.44 16.33
CA ALA A 161 -34.53 -33.78 16.08
C ALA A 161 -34.68 -35.17 15.41
N THR A 162 -33.77 -35.56 14.51
CA THR A 162 -33.76 -36.86 13.86
C THR A 162 -33.38 -37.97 14.83
N ARG A 163 -32.39 -37.76 15.70
CA ARG A 163 -32.00 -38.67 16.77
C ARG A 163 -33.14 -38.92 17.74
N ASP A 164 -33.87 -37.88 18.17
CA ASP A 164 -35.03 -38.01 19.02
C ASP A 164 -36.17 -38.83 18.38
N LYS A 165 -36.39 -38.63 17.06
CA LYS A 165 -37.38 -39.46 16.32
C LYS A 165 -36.97 -40.93 16.30
N VAL A 166 -35.71 -41.22 15.99
CA VAL A 166 -35.20 -42.60 15.98
C VAL A 166 -35.32 -43.26 17.35
N ALA A 167 -34.93 -42.54 18.42
CA ALA A 167 -35.03 -43.06 19.78
C ALA A 167 -36.46 -43.33 20.28
N ARG A 168 -37.48 -42.69 19.67
CA ARG A 168 -38.90 -42.94 19.98
C ARG A 168 -39.53 -44.02 19.13
N THR A 169 -38.86 -44.48 18.07
CA THR A 169 -39.40 -45.46 17.10
C THR A 169 -38.81 -46.87 17.33
N VAL A 170 -37.83 -46.97 18.21
CA VAL A 170 -37.23 -48.23 18.71
C VAL A 170 -37.74 -48.46 20.13
#